data_cc9d1ae08e8dbf39f07be2a45bbabb63
#
_entry.id   cc9d1ae08e8dbf39f07be2a45bbabb63
#
_cell.length_a   1.000
_cell.length_b   1.000
_cell.length_c   1.000
_cell.angle_alpha   90.00
_cell.angle_beta   90.00
_cell.angle_gamma   90.00
#
_symmetry.space_group_name_H-M   'P 1'
#
loop_
_entity.id
_entity.type
_entity.pdbx_description
1 polymer ?
#
loop_
_entity_poly.entity_id
_entity_poly.type
_entity_poly.pdbx_seq_one_letter_code
_entity_poly.pdbx_strand_id
1 'polypeptide(L)'
;MKPNKFIIEKQVSEFRMDNGLSATEPITLKSLLLKLNILTVFRPLSDNFSGMCLKDNSEHRFMLINSNQPRGRQHFTIAHELYHLYIEKKPTPHKCNPGCASKDPIEQCADMFASSLLMPEGGICQLIPEMELKTKNISMATVLKLEHYFSVSRSALLYRLQNIGLITESTRSQLAEIKVKYSAKCFGYDTALYEPANEGLVIGDFGEKARKLFEQEKISEGHYIE
;
A
#
# COMPACT_ATOMS: atom_id res chain seq x y z
N MET A 1 -17.64 1.27 -15.67
CA MET A 1 -16.92 0.34 -16.62
C MET A 1 -16.22 -0.67 -15.72
N LYS A 2 -16.31 -1.98 -15.99
CA LYS A 2 -15.60 -2.98 -15.15
C LYS A 2 -14.08 -2.77 -15.24
N PRO A 3 -13.33 -2.94 -14.14
CA PRO A 3 -11.87 -2.85 -14.15
C PRO A 3 -11.27 -3.82 -15.17
N ASN A 4 -10.32 -3.34 -15.96
CA ASN A 4 -9.61 -4.17 -16.95
C ASN A 4 -8.22 -4.48 -16.42
N LYS A 5 -7.96 -5.74 -16.07
CA LYS A 5 -6.68 -6.20 -15.52
C LYS A 5 -5.48 -5.78 -16.38
N PHE A 6 -5.58 -5.94 -17.71
CA PHE A 6 -4.45 -5.63 -18.60
C PHE A 6 -4.12 -4.14 -18.64
N ILE A 7 -5.14 -3.27 -18.56
CA ILE A 7 -4.93 -1.81 -18.49
C ILE A 7 -4.23 -1.46 -17.17
N ILE A 8 -4.68 -2.01 -16.04
CA ILE A 8 -4.07 -1.75 -14.74
C ILE A 8 -2.63 -2.28 -14.69
N GLU A 9 -2.35 -3.49 -15.16
CA GLU A 9 -0.98 -4.02 -15.19
C GLU A 9 -0.05 -3.17 -16.07
N LYS A 10 -0.55 -2.66 -17.21
CA LYS A 10 0.19 -1.71 -18.04
C LYS A 10 0.50 -0.42 -17.27
N GLN A 11 -0.49 0.18 -16.62
CA GLN A 11 -0.32 1.41 -15.82
C GLN A 11 0.67 1.20 -14.66
N VAL A 12 0.63 0.05 -13.99
CA VAL A 12 1.60 -0.31 -12.96
C VAL A 12 3.01 -0.42 -13.52
N SER A 13 3.17 -1.07 -14.67
CA SER A 13 4.47 -1.22 -15.33
C SER A 13 5.05 0.15 -15.73
N GLU A 14 4.25 1.01 -16.33
CA GLU A 14 4.62 2.38 -16.67
C GLU A 14 4.99 3.18 -15.41
N PHE A 15 4.15 3.16 -14.36
CA PHE A 15 4.44 3.84 -13.11
C PHE A 15 5.73 3.36 -12.46
N ARG A 16 6.00 2.05 -12.44
CA ARG A 16 7.26 1.51 -11.92
C ARG A 16 8.46 1.98 -12.74
N MET A 17 8.37 1.92 -14.06
CA MET A 17 9.44 2.34 -14.97
C MET A 17 9.76 3.83 -14.83
N ASP A 18 8.74 4.70 -14.83
CA ASP A 18 8.88 6.16 -14.72
C ASP A 18 9.50 6.57 -13.38
N ASN A 19 9.28 5.75 -12.35
CA ASN A 19 9.84 5.98 -11.03
C ASN A 19 11.14 5.21 -10.74
N GLY A 20 11.72 4.53 -11.74
CA GLY A 20 12.97 3.78 -11.57
C GLY A 20 12.84 2.62 -10.57
N LEU A 21 11.65 2.05 -10.45
CA LEU A 21 11.38 0.89 -9.59
C LEU A 21 11.63 -0.40 -10.38
N SER A 22 12.16 -1.41 -9.71
CA SER A 22 12.32 -2.75 -10.29
C SER A 22 10.97 -3.32 -10.72
N ALA A 23 10.94 -4.10 -11.80
CA ALA A 23 9.74 -4.77 -12.28
C ALA A 23 9.25 -5.89 -11.34
N THR A 24 10.11 -6.42 -10.46
CA THR A 24 9.84 -7.61 -9.63
C THR A 24 10.07 -7.40 -8.13
N GLU A 25 10.90 -6.41 -7.76
CA GLU A 25 11.31 -6.17 -6.38
C GLU A 25 10.26 -5.41 -5.55
N PRO A 26 10.28 -5.55 -4.22
CA PRO A 26 9.44 -4.76 -3.33
C PRO A 26 9.77 -3.27 -3.41
N ILE A 27 8.82 -2.44 -3.03
CA ILE A 27 8.97 -0.98 -3.05
C ILE A 27 9.25 -0.46 -1.64
N THR A 28 10.29 0.37 -1.50
CA THR A 28 10.49 1.18 -0.29
C THR A 28 9.58 2.41 -0.38
N LEU A 29 8.36 2.30 0.15
CA LEU A 29 7.34 3.34 0.02
C LEU A 29 7.78 4.70 0.56
N LYS A 30 8.51 4.75 1.68
CA LYS A 30 9.03 6.01 2.24
C LYS A 30 9.92 6.74 1.22
N SER A 31 10.84 6.03 0.58
CA SER A 31 11.73 6.60 -0.44
C SER A 31 10.95 7.03 -1.68
N LEU A 32 9.93 6.27 -2.08
CA LEU A 32 9.07 6.61 -3.20
C LEU A 32 8.26 7.89 -2.92
N LEU A 33 7.65 8.01 -1.74
CA LEU A 33 6.89 9.20 -1.34
C LEU A 33 7.76 10.47 -1.31
N LEU A 34 8.99 10.36 -0.80
CA LEU A 34 9.96 11.46 -0.84
C LEU A 34 10.33 11.84 -2.28
N LYS A 35 10.64 10.87 -3.14
CA LYS A 35 10.95 11.09 -4.55
C LYS A 35 9.80 11.77 -5.31
N LEU A 36 8.57 11.36 -5.02
CA LEU A 36 7.36 11.92 -5.63
C LEU A 36 6.92 13.26 -5.02
N ASN A 37 7.65 13.75 -4.00
CA ASN A 37 7.33 14.96 -3.25
C ASN A 37 5.88 15.00 -2.75
N ILE A 38 5.42 13.87 -2.14
CA ILE A 38 4.10 13.76 -1.54
C ILE A 38 4.22 14.03 -0.05
N LEU A 39 3.62 15.11 0.43
CA LEU A 39 3.48 15.35 1.87
C LEU A 39 2.57 14.25 2.45
N THR A 40 3.15 13.32 3.20
CA THR A 40 2.42 12.21 3.79
C THR A 40 2.46 12.28 5.30
N VAL A 41 1.29 12.31 5.93
CA VAL A 41 1.11 12.45 7.37
C VAL A 41 0.43 11.20 7.93
N PHE A 42 0.98 10.66 9.01
CA PHE A 42 0.42 9.50 9.72
C PHE A 42 -0.20 9.98 11.04
N ARG A 43 -1.50 9.73 11.23
CA ARG A 43 -2.23 10.10 12.44
C ARG A 43 -3.14 8.95 12.91
N PRO A 44 -3.37 8.82 14.22
CA PRO A 44 -4.39 7.90 14.72
C PRO A 44 -5.78 8.41 14.33
N LEU A 45 -6.50 7.61 13.57
CA LEU A 45 -7.82 7.94 13.05
C LEU A 45 -8.80 6.80 13.41
N SER A 46 -10.09 7.01 13.14
CA SER A 46 -11.12 5.99 13.39
C SER A 46 -10.92 4.73 12.55
N ASP A 47 -11.43 3.59 13.02
CA ASP A 47 -11.27 2.29 12.37
C ASP A 47 -11.89 2.23 10.95
N ASN A 48 -12.91 3.04 10.69
CA ASN A 48 -13.60 3.12 9.40
C ASN A 48 -12.91 4.04 8.39
N PHE A 49 -11.69 4.48 8.67
CA PHE A 49 -10.91 5.37 7.82
C PHE A 49 -9.49 4.82 7.67
N SER A 50 -9.06 4.48 6.47
CA SER A 50 -7.69 4.03 6.20
C SER A 50 -6.77 5.16 5.77
N GLY A 51 -7.24 6.00 4.88
CA GLY A 51 -6.47 7.11 4.35
C GLY A 51 -7.27 7.96 3.39
N MET A 52 -6.64 9.02 2.93
CA MET A 52 -7.12 9.88 1.86
C MET A 52 -5.96 10.57 1.17
N CYS A 53 -6.16 11.01 -0.05
CA CYS A 53 -5.23 11.90 -0.72
C CYS A 53 -5.92 13.15 -1.27
N LEU A 54 -5.12 14.18 -1.48
CA LEU A 54 -5.53 15.44 -2.09
C LEU A 54 -4.46 15.88 -3.10
N LYS A 55 -4.91 16.43 -4.21
CA LYS A 55 -4.07 17.10 -5.20
C LYS A 55 -4.67 18.47 -5.49
N ASP A 56 -3.85 19.51 -5.42
CA ASP A 56 -4.28 20.87 -5.78
C ASP A 56 -3.98 21.18 -7.26
N ASN A 57 -4.41 22.36 -7.70
CA ASN A 57 -4.18 22.85 -9.06
C ASN A 57 -2.70 23.18 -9.34
N SER A 58 -1.89 23.32 -8.29
CA SER A 58 -0.44 23.60 -8.36
C SER A 58 0.41 22.33 -8.29
N GLU A 59 -0.22 21.18 -8.47
CA GLU A 59 0.44 19.86 -8.43
C GLU A 59 1.01 19.45 -7.05
N HIS A 60 0.68 20.20 -5.96
CA HIS A 60 1.00 19.72 -4.62
C HIS A 60 0.13 18.50 -4.28
N ARG A 61 0.77 17.49 -3.68
CA ARG A 61 0.13 16.23 -3.31
C ARG A 61 0.24 16.02 -1.81
N PHE A 62 -0.88 15.68 -1.22
CA PHE A 62 -1.00 15.36 0.20
C PHE A 62 -1.61 13.99 0.38
N MET A 63 -1.16 13.28 1.40
CA MET A 63 -1.70 11.97 1.78
C MET A 63 -1.81 11.89 3.30
N LEU A 64 -2.95 11.46 3.81
CA LEU A 64 -3.21 11.20 5.23
C LEU A 64 -3.43 9.71 5.41
N ILE A 65 -2.67 9.08 6.31
CA ILE A 65 -2.71 7.64 6.56
C ILE A 65 -3.05 7.37 8.03
N ASN A 66 -3.96 6.43 8.26
CA ASN A 66 -4.33 6.02 9.61
C ASN A 66 -3.24 5.15 10.25
N SER A 67 -2.56 5.70 11.27
CA SER A 67 -1.51 5.01 12.00
C SER A 67 -2.04 3.90 12.93
N ASN A 68 -3.33 3.89 13.30
CA ASN A 68 -3.94 2.80 14.08
C ASN A 68 -4.05 1.48 13.31
N GLN A 69 -3.89 1.51 11.99
CA GLN A 69 -3.94 0.30 11.17
C GLN A 69 -2.58 -0.42 11.14
N PRO A 70 -2.58 -1.76 10.98
CA PRO A 70 -1.36 -2.52 10.83
C PRO A 70 -0.49 -2.00 9.66
N ARG A 71 0.83 -2.07 9.81
CA ARG A 71 1.80 -1.56 8.81
C ARG A 71 1.53 -2.09 7.40
N GLY A 72 1.29 -3.39 7.24
CA GLY A 72 0.98 -3.97 5.93
C GLY A 72 -0.29 -3.40 5.28
N ARG A 73 -1.25 -2.93 6.10
CA ARG A 73 -2.45 -2.25 5.61
C ARG A 73 -2.17 -0.79 5.26
N GLN A 74 -1.34 -0.09 6.05
CA GLN A 74 -0.89 1.26 5.72
C GLN A 74 -0.18 1.28 4.35
N HIS A 75 0.67 0.28 4.08
CA HIS A 75 1.35 0.15 2.78
C HIS A 75 0.36 -0.02 1.62
N PHE A 76 -0.67 -0.84 1.80
CA PHE A 76 -1.71 -1.01 0.79
C PHE A 76 -2.48 0.29 0.57
N THR A 77 -2.85 1.00 1.63
CA THR A 77 -3.53 2.29 1.55
C THR A 77 -2.68 3.32 0.78
N ILE A 78 -1.39 3.43 1.08
CA ILE A 78 -0.48 4.32 0.34
C ILE A 78 -0.48 4.00 -1.16
N ALA A 79 -0.35 2.72 -1.52
CA ALA A 79 -0.35 2.31 -2.92
C ALA A 79 -1.71 2.56 -3.62
N HIS A 80 -2.81 2.41 -2.89
CA HIS A 80 -4.15 2.74 -3.35
C HIS A 80 -4.29 4.25 -3.63
N GLU A 81 -3.86 5.10 -2.70
CA GLU A 81 -3.90 6.56 -2.87
C GLU A 81 -2.98 7.04 -4.00
N LEU A 82 -1.89 6.33 -4.31
CA LEU A 82 -1.05 6.65 -5.48
C LEU A 82 -1.81 6.49 -6.79
N TYR A 83 -2.78 5.56 -6.89
CA TYR A 83 -3.65 5.47 -8.06
C TYR A 83 -4.44 6.76 -8.28
N HIS A 84 -5.06 7.27 -7.24
CA HIS A 84 -5.85 8.51 -7.33
C HIS A 84 -4.99 9.72 -7.64
N LEU A 85 -3.78 9.81 -7.10
CA LEU A 85 -2.88 10.94 -7.34
C LEU A 85 -2.25 10.96 -8.74
N TYR A 86 -2.03 9.78 -9.38
CA TYR A 86 -1.22 9.69 -10.59
C TYR A 86 -1.93 9.07 -11.79
N ILE A 87 -2.91 8.20 -11.56
CA ILE A 87 -3.55 7.43 -12.63
C ILE A 87 -4.97 7.94 -12.91
N GLU A 88 -5.71 8.31 -11.87
CA GLU A 88 -7.05 8.84 -12.03
C GLU A 88 -7.03 10.21 -12.69
N LYS A 89 -7.82 10.38 -13.75
CA LYS A 89 -7.85 11.63 -14.54
C LYS A 89 -8.48 12.81 -13.82
N LYS A 90 -9.43 12.56 -12.91
CA LYS A 90 -10.17 13.59 -12.15
C LYS A 90 -10.33 13.12 -10.71
N PRO A 91 -9.26 13.17 -9.91
CA PRO A 91 -9.33 12.75 -8.53
C PRO A 91 -10.31 13.63 -7.76
N THR A 92 -11.28 13.03 -7.12
CA THR A 92 -12.16 13.68 -6.16
C THR A 92 -11.75 13.26 -4.75
N PRO A 93 -11.79 14.18 -3.76
CA PRO A 93 -11.52 13.79 -2.38
C PRO A 93 -12.48 12.66 -1.96
N HIS A 94 -11.93 11.51 -1.59
CA HIS A 94 -12.72 10.36 -1.14
C HIS A 94 -12.09 9.76 0.11
N LYS A 95 -12.90 8.99 0.83
CA LYS A 95 -12.46 8.23 1.99
C LYS A 95 -12.19 6.79 1.57
N CYS A 96 -10.98 6.32 1.74
CA CYS A 96 -10.68 4.92 1.62
C CYS A 96 -11.24 4.17 2.85
N ASN A 97 -12.19 3.26 2.63
CA ASN A 97 -12.82 2.45 3.68
C ASN A 97 -12.21 1.05 3.70
N PRO A 98 -11.57 0.67 4.80
CA PRO A 98 -10.92 -0.63 4.90
C PRO A 98 -11.93 -1.78 4.90
N GLY A 99 -11.64 -2.84 4.14
CA GLY A 99 -12.36 -4.11 4.19
C GLY A 99 -13.71 -4.15 3.47
N CYS A 100 -14.13 -3.10 2.82
CA CYS A 100 -15.26 -3.11 1.90
C CYS A 100 -14.75 -3.38 0.48
N ALA A 101 -15.21 -4.48 -0.12
CA ALA A 101 -15.16 -4.61 -1.58
C ALA A 101 -16.05 -3.48 -2.14
N SER A 102 -15.44 -2.37 -2.52
CA SER A 102 -16.17 -1.23 -3.07
C SER A 102 -16.90 -1.66 -4.33
N LYS A 103 -18.13 -1.18 -4.49
CA LYS A 103 -18.89 -1.34 -5.74
C LYS A 103 -18.49 -0.29 -6.77
N ASP A 104 -17.74 0.74 -6.35
CA ASP A 104 -17.25 1.78 -7.25
C ASP A 104 -16.15 1.21 -8.15
N PRO A 105 -16.29 1.29 -9.47
CA PRO A 105 -15.27 0.82 -10.42
C PRO A 105 -13.92 1.52 -10.27
N ILE A 106 -13.89 2.79 -9.83
CA ILE A 106 -12.65 3.55 -9.63
C ILE A 106 -11.88 2.96 -8.45
N GLU A 107 -12.57 2.74 -7.32
CA GLU A 107 -12.00 2.10 -6.13
C GLU A 107 -11.48 0.68 -6.44
N GLN A 108 -12.21 -0.09 -7.24
CA GLN A 108 -11.76 -1.40 -7.69
C GLN A 108 -10.50 -1.31 -8.55
N CYS A 109 -10.37 -0.29 -9.40
CA CYS A 109 -9.14 -0.03 -10.16
C CYS A 109 -7.98 0.33 -9.24
N ALA A 110 -8.23 1.17 -8.22
CA ALA A 110 -7.23 1.57 -7.23
C ALA A 110 -6.73 0.37 -6.40
N ASP A 111 -7.65 -0.52 -5.96
CA ASP A 111 -7.29 -1.76 -5.27
C ASP A 111 -6.46 -2.71 -6.15
N MET A 112 -6.85 -2.86 -7.42
CA MET A 112 -6.08 -3.67 -8.37
C MET A 112 -4.70 -3.08 -8.64
N PHE A 113 -4.62 -1.77 -8.81
CA PHE A 113 -3.35 -1.05 -8.99
C PHE A 113 -2.45 -1.22 -7.77
N ALA A 114 -2.97 -0.97 -6.54
CA ALA A 114 -2.22 -1.14 -5.30
C ALA A 114 -1.68 -2.56 -5.13
N SER A 115 -2.53 -3.55 -5.38
CA SER A 115 -2.17 -4.96 -5.31
C SER A 115 -1.05 -5.32 -6.30
N SER A 116 -1.17 -4.87 -7.56
CA SER A 116 -0.18 -5.13 -8.61
C SER A 116 1.11 -4.33 -8.40
N LEU A 117 0.99 -3.08 -7.93
CA LEU A 117 2.14 -2.22 -7.63
C LEU A 117 3.01 -2.79 -6.53
N LEU A 118 2.41 -3.24 -5.42
CA LEU A 118 3.15 -3.78 -4.28
C LEU A 118 3.68 -5.20 -4.55
N MET A 119 2.92 -6.02 -5.28
CA MET A 119 3.16 -7.45 -5.48
C MET A 119 3.14 -7.80 -6.98
N PRO A 120 4.17 -7.42 -7.75
CA PRO A 120 4.25 -7.77 -9.16
C PRO A 120 4.26 -9.28 -9.35
N GLU A 121 3.52 -9.77 -10.36
CA GLU A 121 3.34 -11.20 -10.62
C GLU A 121 4.67 -11.92 -10.82
N GLY A 122 5.59 -11.32 -11.59
CA GLY A 122 6.95 -11.88 -11.79
C GLY A 122 7.73 -12.03 -10.49
N GLY A 123 7.64 -11.04 -9.57
CA GLY A 123 8.29 -11.12 -8.26
C GLY A 123 7.69 -12.19 -7.35
N ILE A 124 6.35 -12.36 -7.36
CA ILE A 124 5.68 -13.44 -6.65
C ILE A 124 6.18 -14.81 -7.17
N CYS A 125 6.13 -15.01 -8.50
CA CYS A 125 6.50 -16.29 -9.11
C CYS A 125 7.96 -16.68 -8.85
N GLN A 126 8.89 -15.72 -8.76
CA GLN A 126 10.29 -15.98 -8.44
C GLN A 126 10.52 -16.52 -7.01
N LEU A 127 9.62 -16.21 -6.08
CA LEU A 127 9.75 -16.57 -4.67
C LEU A 127 9.04 -17.86 -4.29
N ILE A 128 8.09 -18.32 -5.10
CA ILE A 128 7.31 -19.54 -4.86
C ILE A 128 8.07 -20.75 -5.40
N PRO A 129 8.20 -21.83 -4.63
CA PRO A 129 8.78 -23.08 -5.10
C PRO A 129 8.02 -23.64 -6.32
N GLU A 130 8.76 -24.19 -7.28
CA GLU A 130 8.18 -24.71 -8.55
C GLU A 130 7.06 -25.74 -8.33
N MET A 131 7.22 -26.61 -7.33
CA MET A 131 6.20 -27.60 -6.97
C MET A 131 4.90 -26.97 -6.50
N GLU A 132 4.98 -25.89 -5.70
CA GLU A 132 3.80 -25.16 -5.24
C GLU A 132 3.10 -24.44 -6.40
N LEU A 133 3.87 -23.89 -7.35
CA LEU A 133 3.32 -23.29 -8.58
C LEU A 133 2.58 -24.32 -9.44
N LYS A 134 3.18 -25.51 -9.63
CA LYS A 134 2.57 -26.59 -10.43
C LYS A 134 1.28 -27.13 -9.82
N THR A 135 1.28 -27.31 -8.50
CA THR A 135 0.13 -27.89 -7.78
C THR A 135 -0.90 -26.84 -7.37
N LYS A 136 -0.60 -25.53 -7.48
CA LYS A 136 -1.40 -24.42 -6.97
C LYS A 136 -1.75 -24.57 -5.48
N ASN A 137 -0.87 -25.20 -4.73
CA ASN A 137 -1.00 -25.42 -3.30
C ASN A 137 0.12 -24.67 -2.57
N ILE A 138 -0.15 -23.40 -2.25
CA ILE A 138 0.83 -22.51 -1.61
C ILE A 138 0.84 -22.78 -0.10
N SER A 139 2.00 -23.12 0.43
CA SER A 139 2.19 -23.39 1.86
C SER A 139 2.16 -22.12 2.71
N MET A 140 1.87 -22.28 4.02
CA MET A 140 1.92 -21.16 4.96
C MET A 140 3.32 -20.55 5.06
N ALA A 141 4.38 -21.34 4.92
CA ALA A 141 5.76 -20.85 4.89
C ALA A 141 5.97 -19.88 3.72
N THR A 142 5.49 -20.25 2.53
CA THR A 142 5.56 -19.40 1.33
C THR A 142 4.69 -18.16 1.47
N VAL A 143 3.49 -18.27 2.04
CA VAL A 143 2.62 -17.12 2.32
C VAL A 143 3.34 -16.12 3.23
N LEU A 144 3.90 -16.56 4.34
CA LEU A 144 4.63 -15.68 5.27
C LEU A 144 5.86 -15.04 4.62
N LYS A 145 6.62 -15.83 3.84
CA LYS A 145 7.76 -15.31 3.07
C LYS A 145 7.34 -14.15 2.16
N LEU A 146 6.25 -14.31 1.42
CA LEU A 146 5.72 -13.29 0.52
C LEU A 146 5.19 -12.05 1.26
N GLU A 147 4.45 -12.25 2.37
CA GLU A 147 3.96 -11.15 3.22
C GLU A 147 5.10 -10.24 3.69
N HIS A 148 6.15 -10.85 4.22
CA HIS A 148 7.30 -10.12 4.75
C HIS A 148 8.16 -9.52 3.64
N TYR A 149 8.37 -10.23 2.54
CA TYR A 149 9.16 -9.72 1.42
C TYR A 149 8.52 -8.49 0.78
N PHE A 150 7.21 -8.53 0.51
CA PHE A 150 6.49 -7.40 -0.08
C PHE A 150 5.93 -6.42 0.96
N SER A 151 6.09 -6.70 2.25
CA SER A 151 5.58 -5.89 3.36
C SER A 151 4.08 -5.60 3.25
N VAL A 152 3.28 -6.63 2.99
CA VAL A 152 1.83 -6.54 2.80
C VAL A 152 1.05 -7.37 3.83
N SER A 153 -0.23 -7.06 4.01
CA SER A 153 -1.10 -7.85 4.88
C SER A 153 -1.46 -9.21 4.26
N ARG A 154 -1.77 -10.22 5.10
CA ARG A 154 -2.26 -11.53 4.68
C ARG A 154 -3.43 -11.42 3.70
N SER A 155 -4.43 -10.60 4.03
CA SER A 155 -5.63 -10.45 3.20
C SER A 155 -5.29 -9.89 1.81
N ALA A 156 -4.42 -8.88 1.72
CA ALA A 156 -3.99 -8.31 0.45
C ALA A 156 -3.22 -9.33 -0.41
N LEU A 157 -2.30 -10.09 0.21
CA LEU A 157 -1.55 -11.12 -0.50
C LEU A 157 -2.46 -12.25 -1.00
N LEU A 158 -3.33 -12.79 -0.15
CA LEU A 158 -4.22 -13.88 -0.54
C LEU A 158 -5.18 -13.47 -1.67
N TYR A 159 -5.68 -12.23 -1.62
CA TYR A 159 -6.47 -11.67 -2.71
C TYR A 159 -5.66 -11.58 -4.02
N ARG A 160 -4.41 -11.13 -3.95
CA ARG A 160 -3.52 -11.08 -5.13
C ARG A 160 -3.24 -12.46 -5.70
N LEU A 161 -2.89 -13.43 -4.86
CA LEU A 161 -2.63 -14.82 -5.29
C LEU A 161 -3.83 -15.44 -6.00
N GLN A 162 -5.05 -15.18 -5.48
CA GLN A 162 -6.29 -15.61 -6.13
C GLN A 162 -6.49 -14.92 -7.48
N ASN A 163 -6.30 -13.61 -7.57
CA ASN A 163 -6.52 -12.82 -8.79
C ASN A 163 -5.56 -13.20 -9.93
N ILE A 164 -4.34 -13.66 -9.59
CA ILE A 164 -3.39 -14.18 -10.59
C ILE A 164 -3.52 -15.68 -10.81
N GLY A 165 -4.48 -16.33 -10.15
CA GLY A 165 -4.83 -17.75 -10.38
C GLY A 165 -3.89 -18.76 -9.74
N LEU A 166 -3.10 -18.35 -8.73
CA LEU A 166 -2.17 -19.23 -8.00
C LEU A 166 -2.84 -19.98 -6.84
N ILE A 167 -3.98 -19.50 -6.34
CA ILE A 167 -4.80 -20.20 -5.34
C ILE A 167 -6.28 -20.12 -5.73
N THR A 168 -7.06 -21.06 -5.22
CA THR A 168 -8.53 -21.07 -5.35
C THR A 168 -9.19 -20.23 -4.26
N GLU A 169 -10.49 -19.92 -4.41
CA GLU A 169 -11.32 -19.28 -3.36
C GLU A 169 -11.30 -20.12 -2.06
N SER A 170 -11.43 -21.45 -2.18
CA SER A 170 -11.39 -22.34 -1.03
C SER A 170 -10.05 -22.26 -0.29
N THR A 171 -8.94 -22.31 -1.02
CA THR A 171 -7.59 -22.17 -0.44
C THR A 171 -7.41 -20.80 0.22
N ARG A 172 -7.89 -19.74 -0.42
CA ARG A 172 -7.87 -18.39 0.15
C ARG A 172 -8.59 -18.34 1.49
N SER A 173 -9.79 -18.90 1.57
CA SER A 173 -10.60 -18.93 2.79
C SER A 173 -9.89 -19.70 3.90
N GLN A 174 -9.36 -20.88 3.61
CA GLN A 174 -8.62 -21.71 4.59
C GLN A 174 -7.39 -20.97 5.15
N LEU A 175 -6.59 -20.34 4.29
CA LEU A 175 -5.40 -19.58 4.70
C LEU A 175 -5.75 -18.32 5.49
N ALA A 176 -6.90 -17.70 5.22
CA ALA A 176 -7.38 -16.51 5.91
C ALA A 176 -7.83 -16.80 7.36
N GLU A 177 -8.32 -18.01 7.66
CA GLU A 177 -8.74 -18.41 9.01
C GLU A 177 -7.55 -18.57 9.99
N ILE A 178 -6.35 -18.76 9.46
CA ILE A 178 -5.16 -18.97 10.29
C ILE A 178 -4.74 -17.65 10.93
N LYS A 179 -4.64 -17.65 12.27
CA LYS A 179 -4.26 -16.46 13.06
C LYS A 179 -2.89 -15.92 12.62
N VAL A 180 -2.89 -14.71 12.07
CA VAL A 180 -1.74 -14.11 11.39
C VAL A 180 -0.51 -14.01 12.30
N LYS A 181 -0.63 -13.33 13.46
CA LYS A 181 0.48 -13.17 14.41
C LYS A 181 1.00 -14.50 14.98
N TYR A 182 0.10 -15.44 15.20
CA TYR A 182 0.48 -16.78 15.70
C TYR A 182 1.30 -17.51 14.65
N SER A 183 0.83 -17.60 13.41
CA SER A 183 1.57 -18.27 12.33
C SER A 183 2.93 -17.60 12.08
N ALA A 184 3.01 -16.26 12.08
CA ALA A 184 4.28 -15.57 11.94
C ALA A 184 5.30 -15.99 13.02
N LYS A 185 4.90 -15.98 14.30
CA LYS A 185 5.76 -16.41 15.41
C LYS A 185 6.19 -17.87 15.29
N CYS A 186 5.29 -18.79 14.90
CA CYS A 186 5.62 -20.20 14.71
C CYS A 186 6.68 -20.43 13.63
N PHE A 187 6.76 -19.56 12.62
CA PHE A 187 7.75 -19.62 11.55
C PHE A 187 8.95 -18.69 11.77
N GLY A 188 9.10 -18.10 12.95
CA GLY A 188 10.25 -17.26 13.32
C GLY A 188 10.23 -15.84 12.74
N TYR A 189 9.09 -15.39 12.21
CA TYR A 189 8.93 -14.01 11.75
C TYR A 189 8.52 -13.07 12.89
N ASP A 190 8.98 -11.84 12.79
CA ASP A 190 8.53 -10.78 13.66
C ASP A 190 7.06 -10.40 13.35
N THR A 191 6.37 -9.74 14.30
CA THR A 191 4.96 -9.36 14.13
C THR A 191 4.74 -7.89 13.81
N ALA A 192 5.80 -7.09 13.66
CA ALA A 192 5.70 -5.64 13.42
C ALA A 192 4.91 -5.27 12.16
N LEU A 193 4.90 -6.15 11.15
CA LEU A 193 4.09 -5.98 9.93
C LEU A 193 2.58 -5.94 10.23
N TYR A 194 2.16 -6.63 11.29
CA TYR A 194 0.76 -6.81 11.68
C TYR A 194 0.35 -5.92 12.85
N GLU A 195 1.20 -4.98 13.23
CA GLU A 195 0.94 -4.02 14.32
C GLU A 195 0.77 -2.60 13.75
N PRO A 196 0.02 -1.73 14.47
CA PRO A 196 0.01 -0.29 14.22
C PRO A 196 1.42 0.28 14.25
N ALA A 197 1.68 1.28 13.42
CA ALA A 197 2.99 1.93 13.37
C ALA A 197 2.90 3.33 12.75
N ASN A 198 4.03 4.04 12.78
CA ASN A 198 4.24 5.34 12.12
C ASN A 198 3.40 6.49 12.72
N GLU A 199 2.84 6.36 13.92
CA GLU A 199 2.14 7.48 14.57
C GLU A 199 3.04 8.71 14.66
N GLY A 200 2.52 9.85 14.25
CA GLY A 200 3.26 11.12 14.23
C GLY A 200 4.30 11.27 13.13
N LEU A 201 4.53 10.23 12.30
CA LEU A 201 5.47 10.32 11.18
C LEU A 201 4.92 11.28 10.11
N VAL A 202 5.80 12.20 9.67
CA VAL A 202 5.58 13.06 8.51
C VAL A 202 6.68 12.81 7.49
N ILE A 203 6.31 12.54 6.24
CA ILE A 203 7.22 12.36 5.12
C ILE A 203 7.01 13.52 4.16
N GLY A 204 8.09 14.22 3.78
CA GLY A 204 8.06 15.38 2.90
C GLY A 204 8.88 16.54 3.44
N ASP A 205 8.80 17.68 2.76
CA ASP A 205 9.59 18.89 3.04
C ASP A 205 8.88 19.88 3.98
N PHE A 206 7.77 19.47 4.63
CA PHE A 206 6.97 20.34 5.49
C PHE A 206 7.80 20.98 6.61
N GLY A 207 8.59 20.18 7.33
CA GLY A 207 9.40 20.69 8.44
C GLY A 207 10.47 21.68 7.96
N GLU A 208 11.08 21.44 6.80
CA GLU A 208 12.04 22.38 6.21
C GLU A 208 11.36 23.70 5.79
N LYS A 209 10.17 23.62 5.18
CA LYS A 209 9.38 24.79 4.79
C LYS A 209 8.91 25.59 6.01
N ALA A 210 8.40 24.89 7.03
CA ALA A 210 7.99 25.54 8.29
C ALA A 210 9.15 26.26 8.95
N ARG A 211 10.33 25.64 9.04
CA ARG A 211 11.54 26.28 9.56
C ARG A 211 11.95 27.52 8.77
N LYS A 212 11.95 27.45 7.44
CA LYS A 212 12.26 28.60 6.58
C LYS A 212 11.29 29.76 6.78
N LEU A 213 9.99 29.47 6.93
CA LEU A 213 8.99 30.49 7.20
C LEU A 213 9.14 31.11 8.59
N PHE A 214 9.51 30.32 9.59
CA PHE A 214 9.81 30.82 10.93
C PHE A 214 11.07 31.70 10.94
N GLU A 215 12.18 31.26 10.32
CA GLU A 215 13.42 32.04 10.19
C GLU A 215 13.21 33.36 9.42
N GLN A 216 12.20 33.41 8.54
CA GLN A 216 11.78 34.61 7.80
C GLN A 216 10.72 35.46 8.55
N GLU A 217 10.42 35.12 9.79
CA GLU A 217 9.39 35.78 10.63
C GLU A 217 7.98 35.80 9.99
N LYS A 218 7.71 34.85 9.07
CA LYS A 218 6.41 34.74 8.39
C LYS A 218 5.37 33.93 9.16
N ILE A 219 5.81 33.14 10.11
CA ILE A 219 4.95 32.38 11.04
C ILE A 219 5.46 32.60 12.47
N SER A 220 4.52 32.55 13.44
CA SER A 220 4.86 32.65 14.86
C SER A 220 5.49 31.36 15.39
N GLU A 221 6.16 31.45 16.55
CA GLU A 221 6.68 30.29 17.25
C GLU A 221 5.59 29.25 17.55
N GLY A 222 4.39 29.69 17.94
CA GLY A 222 3.24 28.81 18.14
C GLY A 222 2.91 27.98 16.90
N HIS A 223 2.83 28.60 15.72
CA HIS A 223 2.60 27.91 14.45
C HIS A 223 3.76 27.00 14.01
N TYR A 224 4.98 27.27 14.48
CA TYR A 224 6.14 26.44 14.15
C TYR A 224 6.21 25.18 15.01
N ILE A 225 5.72 25.25 16.28
CA ILE A 225 5.74 24.12 17.23
C ILE A 225 4.54 23.18 17.06
N GLU A 226 3.40 23.66 16.58
CA GLU A 226 2.23 22.83 16.23
C GLU A 226 2.50 21.86 15.07
#